data_383af9e9e0366e3e682d46814485ab1f
#
_entry.id   383af9e9e0366e3e682d46814485ab1f
#
_cell.length_a   1.000
_cell.length_b   1.000
_cell.length_c   1.000
_cell.angle_alpha   90.00
_cell.angle_beta   90.00
_cell.angle_gamma   90.00
#
_symmetry.space_group_name_H-M   'P 1'
#
loop_
_entity.id
_entity.type
_entity.pdbx_description
1 polymer ?
#
loop_
_entity_poly.entity_id
_entity_poly.type
_entity_poly.pdbx_seq_one_letter_code
_entity_poly.pdbx_strand_id
1 'polypeptide(L)'
;MVVQGTTGESATLKHHEKQAVLSAVVESNAGKLPVVWGHGGNNTQGLIDAFETFDLKGVDAVLVASPYYNKPTQPGIIAHYRAYADASPLPLILYNVPGRTSSNMLAETTLAIAEHPNVIAVKEASGNLDQVGAIIKRKPSKFLVLSGDDPLIIPHMALGGDGIISVIANAFPAEFSAISKLCFQGDYNKARQIHYGLIDFIYLLFAEGNPGGIKAACHILGLMENELRLPLVPVSSDLVKKLEKSITGIKA
;
A
#
# COMPACT_ATOMS: atom_id res chain seq x y z
N MET A 1 -10.31 0.41 1.52
CA MET A 1 -9.32 1.03 2.44
C MET A 1 -8.30 -0.01 2.85
N VAL A 2 -7.02 0.38 3.06
CA VAL A 2 -6.01 -0.52 3.62
C VAL A 2 -5.73 -0.14 5.07
N VAL A 3 -5.98 -1.06 5.99
CA VAL A 3 -5.77 -0.92 7.43
C VAL A 3 -4.46 -1.61 7.80
N GLN A 4 -3.62 -0.97 8.61
CA GLN A 4 -2.36 -1.55 9.08
C GLN A 4 -1.34 -1.91 7.98
N GLY A 5 -1.37 -1.19 6.86
CA GLY A 5 -0.22 -1.15 5.95
C GLY A 5 0.99 -0.47 6.61
N THR A 6 2.09 -0.33 5.88
CA THR A 6 3.31 0.34 6.38
C THR A 6 3.01 1.74 6.94
N THR A 7 2.22 2.53 6.20
CA THR A 7 1.80 3.88 6.61
C THR A 7 0.94 3.88 7.87
N GLY A 8 0.22 2.80 8.15
CA GLY A 8 -0.56 2.59 9.37
C GLY A 8 0.24 2.11 10.58
N GLU A 9 1.57 2.18 10.55
CA GLU A 9 2.50 1.90 11.67
C GLU A 9 2.29 0.52 12.33
N SER A 10 1.84 -0.47 11.57
CA SER A 10 1.49 -1.80 12.10
C SER A 10 2.65 -2.51 12.82
N ALA A 11 3.90 -2.19 12.46
CA ALA A 11 5.09 -2.82 13.06
C ALA A 11 5.28 -2.48 14.54
N THR A 12 4.73 -1.36 15.01
CA THR A 12 4.86 -0.90 16.40
C THR A 12 3.61 -1.12 17.25
N LEU A 13 2.58 -1.73 16.66
CA LEU A 13 1.33 -2.07 17.36
C LEU A 13 1.39 -3.47 17.96
N LYS A 14 0.93 -3.60 19.20
CA LYS A 14 0.69 -4.90 19.85
C LYS A 14 -0.53 -5.58 19.25
N HIS A 15 -0.67 -6.88 19.45
CA HIS A 15 -1.78 -7.68 18.91
C HIS A 15 -3.16 -7.08 19.22
N HIS A 16 -3.46 -6.77 20.47
CA HIS A 16 -4.74 -6.19 20.88
C HIS A 16 -4.99 -4.79 20.29
N GLU A 17 -3.93 -3.99 20.09
CA GLU A 17 -4.03 -2.68 19.44
C GLU A 17 -4.34 -2.83 17.94
N LYS A 18 -3.73 -3.83 17.28
CA LYS A 18 -4.05 -4.17 15.89
C LYS A 18 -5.51 -4.55 15.75
N GLN A 19 -6.02 -5.41 16.64
CA GLN A 19 -7.43 -5.78 16.62
C GLN A 19 -8.34 -4.57 16.87
N ALA A 20 -8.01 -3.72 17.84
CA ALA A 20 -8.81 -2.53 18.13
C ALA A 20 -8.88 -1.56 16.93
N VAL A 21 -7.75 -1.32 16.26
CA VAL A 21 -7.72 -0.47 15.04
C VAL A 21 -8.52 -1.10 13.91
N LEU A 22 -8.39 -2.41 13.68
CA LEU A 22 -9.14 -3.10 12.63
C LEU A 22 -10.65 -3.00 12.88
N SER A 23 -11.09 -3.29 14.10
CA SER A 23 -12.51 -3.21 14.50
C SER A 23 -13.07 -1.79 14.35
N ALA A 24 -12.33 -0.78 14.81
CA ALA A 24 -12.75 0.63 14.70
C ALA A 24 -12.91 1.08 13.24
N VAL A 25 -12.01 0.62 12.34
CA VAL A 25 -12.11 0.95 10.91
C VAL A 25 -13.29 0.23 10.26
N VAL A 26 -13.51 -1.05 10.55
CA VAL A 26 -14.66 -1.81 10.03
C VAL A 26 -15.97 -1.17 10.48
N GLU A 27 -16.09 -0.82 11.76
CA GLU A 27 -17.26 -0.16 12.32
C GLU A 27 -17.51 1.21 11.66
N SER A 28 -16.48 2.06 11.59
CA SER A 28 -16.60 3.41 10.99
C SER A 28 -16.89 3.36 9.49
N ASN A 29 -16.38 2.34 8.79
CA ASN A 29 -16.62 2.13 7.36
C ASN A 29 -18.07 1.76 7.07
N ALA A 30 -18.73 1.05 7.99
CA ALA A 30 -20.13 0.64 7.86
C ALA A 30 -20.47 0.00 6.49
N GLY A 31 -19.54 -0.79 5.92
CA GLY A 31 -19.71 -1.46 4.64
C GLY A 31 -19.63 -0.58 3.39
N LYS A 32 -19.22 0.69 3.52
CA LYS A 32 -19.17 1.63 2.37
C LYS A 32 -18.06 1.33 1.37
N LEU A 33 -16.92 0.81 1.84
CA LEU A 33 -15.74 0.53 1.03
C LEU A 33 -15.17 -0.84 1.41
N PRO A 34 -14.51 -1.56 0.48
CA PRO A 34 -13.76 -2.75 0.83
C PRO A 34 -12.66 -2.44 1.87
N VAL A 35 -12.51 -3.32 2.85
CA VAL A 35 -11.48 -3.24 3.90
C VAL A 35 -10.42 -4.30 3.64
N VAL A 36 -9.18 -3.86 3.49
CA VAL A 36 -8.01 -4.72 3.28
C VAL A 36 -7.14 -4.67 4.52
N TRP A 37 -6.90 -5.81 5.14
CA TRP A 37 -6.04 -5.91 6.31
C TRP A 37 -4.57 -6.07 5.92
N GLY A 38 -3.70 -5.17 6.36
CA GLY A 38 -2.25 -5.29 6.19
C GLY A 38 -1.68 -6.27 7.21
N HIS A 39 -1.29 -7.46 6.75
CA HIS A 39 -0.75 -8.52 7.60
C HIS A 39 0.41 -9.23 6.92
N GLY A 40 1.62 -8.71 7.08
CA GLY A 40 2.85 -9.26 6.53
C GLY A 40 3.91 -9.52 7.59
N GLY A 41 4.83 -10.42 7.28
CA GLY A 41 5.93 -10.78 8.17
C GLY A 41 6.93 -11.70 7.48
N ASN A 42 7.91 -12.17 8.22
CA ASN A 42 8.99 -13.04 7.76
C ASN A 42 9.00 -14.43 8.43
N ASN A 43 7.94 -14.76 9.15
CA ASN A 43 7.65 -16.09 9.71
C ASN A 43 6.31 -16.57 9.17
N THR A 44 6.34 -17.49 8.20
CA THR A 44 5.14 -18.01 7.52
C THR A 44 4.14 -18.59 8.51
N GLN A 45 4.60 -19.45 9.42
CA GLN A 45 3.69 -20.11 10.37
C GLN A 45 3.04 -19.10 11.32
N GLY A 46 3.81 -18.15 11.86
CA GLY A 46 3.25 -17.12 12.74
C GLY A 46 2.22 -16.21 12.06
N LEU A 47 2.32 -16.02 10.74
CA LEU A 47 1.30 -15.31 9.97
C LEU A 47 0.03 -16.16 9.80
N ILE A 48 0.17 -17.46 9.59
CA ILE A 48 -0.96 -18.40 9.47
C ILE A 48 -1.70 -18.51 10.80
N ASP A 49 -0.98 -18.69 11.90
CA ASP A 49 -1.54 -18.80 13.26
C ASP A 49 -2.35 -17.56 13.66
N ALA A 50 -2.03 -16.40 13.09
CA ALA A 50 -2.75 -15.15 13.37
C ALA A 50 -4.20 -15.18 12.90
N PHE A 51 -4.56 -15.99 11.91
CA PHE A 51 -5.95 -16.11 11.47
C PHE A 51 -6.88 -16.69 12.55
N GLU A 52 -6.35 -17.45 13.50
CA GLU A 52 -7.11 -17.98 14.62
C GLU A 52 -7.34 -16.95 15.74
N THR A 53 -6.56 -15.87 15.75
CA THR A 53 -6.50 -14.90 16.85
C THR A 53 -7.08 -13.53 16.53
N PHE A 54 -7.32 -13.25 15.25
CA PHE A 54 -7.95 -11.99 14.80
C PHE A 54 -9.41 -12.20 14.42
N ASP A 55 -10.28 -11.30 14.87
CA ASP A 55 -11.63 -11.18 14.31
C ASP A 55 -11.56 -10.43 12.97
N LEU A 56 -11.80 -11.16 11.89
CA LEU A 56 -11.75 -10.67 10.51
C LEU A 56 -13.13 -10.35 9.93
N LYS A 57 -14.17 -10.30 10.76
CA LYS A 57 -15.51 -9.93 10.30
C LYS A 57 -15.50 -8.54 9.67
N GLY A 58 -16.01 -8.43 8.43
CA GLY A 58 -16.03 -7.17 7.67
C GLY A 58 -14.72 -6.80 6.99
N VAL A 59 -13.75 -7.73 6.96
CA VAL A 59 -12.51 -7.63 6.16
C VAL A 59 -12.70 -8.38 4.86
N ASP A 60 -12.33 -7.77 3.73
CA ASP A 60 -12.56 -8.31 2.39
C ASP A 60 -11.32 -8.98 1.78
N ALA A 61 -10.11 -8.55 2.19
CA ALA A 61 -8.85 -9.11 1.67
C ALA A 61 -7.69 -8.85 2.64
N VAL A 62 -6.56 -9.52 2.40
CA VAL A 62 -5.33 -9.34 3.15
C VAL A 62 -4.21 -8.83 2.24
N LEU A 63 -3.53 -7.75 2.63
CA LEU A 63 -2.32 -7.24 1.97
C LEU A 63 -1.08 -7.78 2.67
N VAL A 64 -0.27 -8.56 1.97
CA VAL A 64 0.87 -9.29 2.53
C VAL A 64 2.17 -8.82 1.89
N ALA A 65 3.03 -8.15 2.66
CA ALA A 65 4.37 -7.78 2.19
C ALA A 65 5.26 -9.03 2.04
N SER A 66 6.08 -9.07 0.98
CA SER A 66 7.08 -10.12 0.81
C SER A 66 7.98 -10.20 2.05
N PRO A 67 8.42 -11.41 2.46
CA PRO A 67 9.25 -11.57 3.64
C PRO A 67 10.49 -10.68 3.59
N TYR A 68 10.70 -9.92 4.64
CA TYR A 68 11.80 -8.99 4.81
C TYR A 68 12.87 -9.57 5.75
N TYR A 69 14.05 -8.97 5.77
CA TYR A 69 15.17 -9.25 6.66
C TYR A 69 15.87 -10.59 6.34
N ASN A 70 15.20 -11.74 6.40
CA ASN A 70 15.75 -13.08 6.13
C ASN A 70 15.91 -13.41 4.63
N LYS A 71 15.44 -12.54 3.73
CA LYS A 71 15.67 -12.54 2.28
C LYS A 71 15.52 -13.93 1.63
N PRO A 72 14.34 -14.52 1.61
CA PRO A 72 14.15 -15.82 0.97
C PRO A 72 14.44 -15.75 -0.53
N THR A 73 14.85 -16.89 -1.10
CA THR A 73 14.98 -17.05 -2.56
C THR A 73 13.60 -16.97 -3.25
N GLN A 74 13.58 -16.82 -4.58
CA GLN A 74 12.29 -16.79 -5.32
C GLN A 74 11.43 -18.04 -5.07
N PRO A 75 11.96 -19.28 -5.06
CA PRO A 75 11.20 -20.46 -4.64
C PRO A 75 10.66 -20.36 -3.19
N GLY A 76 11.45 -19.78 -2.27
CA GLY A 76 11.04 -19.57 -0.88
C GLY A 76 9.88 -18.56 -0.78
N ILE A 77 9.91 -17.48 -1.57
CA ILE A 77 8.81 -16.50 -1.67
C ILE A 77 7.54 -17.20 -2.20
N ILE A 78 7.66 -18.01 -3.24
CA ILE A 78 6.51 -18.76 -3.80
C ILE A 78 5.92 -19.70 -2.74
N ALA A 79 6.76 -20.47 -2.06
CA ALA A 79 6.32 -21.40 -1.02
C ALA A 79 5.62 -20.67 0.15
N HIS A 80 6.18 -19.52 0.59
CA HIS A 80 5.61 -18.67 1.62
C HIS A 80 4.19 -18.21 1.28
N TYR A 81 4.02 -17.61 0.10
CA TYR A 81 2.72 -17.09 -0.31
C TYR A 81 1.69 -18.18 -0.59
N ARG A 82 2.11 -19.33 -1.15
CA ARG A 82 1.19 -20.46 -1.36
C ARG A 82 0.69 -21.03 -0.04
N ALA A 83 1.59 -21.30 0.89
CA ALA A 83 1.19 -21.79 2.23
C ALA A 83 0.27 -20.80 2.96
N TYR A 84 0.56 -19.50 2.83
CA TYR A 84 -0.29 -18.45 3.41
C TYR A 84 -1.65 -18.36 2.71
N ALA A 85 -1.70 -18.49 1.38
CA ALA A 85 -2.93 -18.45 0.59
C ALA A 85 -3.82 -19.68 0.82
N ASP A 86 -3.20 -20.87 1.01
CA ASP A 86 -3.91 -22.10 1.36
C ASP A 86 -4.62 -22.00 2.73
N ALA A 87 -3.97 -21.33 3.70
CA ALA A 87 -4.50 -21.18 5.06
C ALA A 87 -5.44 -19.96 5.22
N SER A 88 -5.38 -18.98 4.33
CA SER A 88 -6.12 -17.74 4.49
C SER A 88 -7.61 -17.88 4.20
N PRO A 89 -8.50 -17.46 5.13
CA PRO A 89 -9.94 -17.41 4.88
C PRO A 89 -10.35 -16.26 3.94
N LEU A 90 -9.41 -15.36 3.58
CA LEU A 90 -9.64 -14.18 2.76
C LEU A 90 -8.70 -14.17 1.56
N PRO A 91 -9.10 -13.55 0.43
CA PRO A 91 -8.23 -13.39 -0.73
C PRO A 91 -7.01 -12.51 -0.42
N LEU A 92 -5.87 -12.84 -1.07
CA LEU A 92 -4.59 -12.18 -0.86
C LEU A 92 -4.29 -11.14 -1.94
N ILE A 93 -3.71 -10.04 -1.49
CA ILE A 93 -3.02 -9.04 -2.30
C ILE A 93 -1.53 -9.14 -1.95
N LEU A 94 -0.71 -9.56 -2.91
CA LEU A 94 0.74 -9.59 -2.76
C LEU A 94 1.28 -8.16 -2.63
N TYR A 95 2.39 -7.97 -1.89
CA TYR A 95 3.02 -6.66 -1.83
C TYR A 95 4.52 -6.76 -2.04
N ASN A 96 4.98 -6.33 -3.22
CA ASN A 96 6.39 -6.23 -3.57
C ASN A 96 6.91 -4.82 -3.29
N VAL A 97 7.85 -4.69 -2.36
CA VAL A 97 8.42 -3.40 -1.94
C VAL A 97 9.91 -3.54 -1.61
N PRO A 98 10.78 -3.75 -2.62
CA PRO A 98 12.19 -4.06 -2.42
C PRO A 98 12.94 -3.03 -1.55
N GLY A 99 12.58 -1.76 -1.63
CA GLY A 99 13.17 -0.70 -0.80
C GLY A 99 12.95 -0.88 0.72
N ARG A 100 11.99 -1.72 1.12
CA ARG A 100 11.71 -2.02 2.54
C ARG A 100 12.06 -3.46 2.92
N THR A 101 11.88 -4.41 2.00
CA THR A 101 12.14 -5.83 2.27
C THR A 101 13.57 -6.24 1.98
N SER A 102 14.33 -5.43 1.23
CA SER A 102 15.64 -5.77 0.66
C SER A 102 15.60 -7.03 -0.22
N SER A 103 14.44 -7.38 -0.75
CA SER A 103 14.20 -8.53 -1.62
C SER A 103 13.16 -8.15 -2.66
N ASN A 104 13.47 -8.35 -3.95
CA ASN A 104 12.53 -8.11 -5.04
C ASN A 104 11.84 -9.42 -5.42
N MET A 105 10.53 -9.42 -5.42
CA MET A 105 9.71 -10.48 -6.00
C MET A 105 9.66 -10.26 -7.51
N LEU A 106 10.36 -11.10 -8.29
CA LEU A 106 10.45 -10.97 -9.74
C LEU A 106 9.09 -11.18 -10.42
N ALA A 107 8.95 -10.69 -11.65
CA ALA A 107 7.71 -10.87 -12.42
C ALA A 107 7.29 -12.34 -12.51
N GLU A 108 8.23 -13.25 -12.79
CA GLU A 108 7.97 -14.70 -12.86
C GLU A 108 7.46 -15.26 -11.53
N THR A 109 8.02 -14.79 -10.43
CA THR A 109 7.60 -15.17 -9.08
C THR A 109 6.17 -14.70 -8.79
N THR A 110 5.89 -13.43 -9.10
CA THR A 110 4.53 -12.87 -8.97
C THR A 110 3.52 -13.67 -9.78
N LEU A 111 3.85 -13.98 -11.04
CA LEU A 111 2.97 -14.76 -11.93
C LEU A 111 2.75 -16.19 -11.42
N ALA A 112 3.80 -16.85 -10.94
CA ALA A 112 3.68 -18.20 -10.38
C ALA A 112 2.81 -18.26 -9.11
N ILE A 113 2.78 -17.18 -8.32
CA ILE A 113 1.90 -17.06 -7.15
C ILE A 113 0.48 -16.68 -7.59
N ALA A 114 0.33 -15.84 -8.62
CA ALA A 114 -0.96 -15.39 -9.15
C ALA A 114 -1.83 -16.51 -9.74
N GLU A 115 -1.25 -17.68 -10.03
CA GLU A 115 -1.99 -18.89 -10.41
C GLU A 115 -2.83 -19.49 -9.27
N HIS A 116 -2.54 -19.10 -8.02
CA HIS A 116 -3.29 -19.57 -6.86
C HIS A 116 -4.67 -18.90 -6.79
N PRO A 117 -5.78 -19.64 -6.67
CA PRO A 117 -7.14 -19.10 -6.77
C PRO A 117 -7.47 -18.06 -5.70
N ASN A 118 -6.83 -18.12 -4.53
CA ASN A 118 -7.01 -17.18 -3.43
C ASN A 118 -6.08 -15.95 -3.50
N VAL A 119 -5.33 -15.76 -4.61
CA VAL A 119 -4.44 -14.61 -4.82
C VAL A 119 -5.01 -13.73 -5.93
N ILE A 120 -5.48 -12.54 -5.58
CA ILE A 120 -6.29 -11.70 -6.46
C ILE A 120 -5.56 -10.50 -7.04
N ALA A 121 -4.47 -10.07 -6.43
CA ALA A 121 -3.76 -8.87 -6.84
C ALA A 121 -2.30 -8.85 -6.40
N VAL A 122 -1.53 -7.94 -6.99
CA VAL A 122 -0.26 -7.47 -6.47
C VAL A 122 -0.28 -5.95 -6.30
N LYS A 123 0.22 -5.46 -5.15
CA LYS A 123 0.68 -4.09 -4.98
C LYS A 123 2.16 -4.05 -5.33
N GLU A 124 2.49 -3.46 -6.47
CA GLU A 124 3.85 -3.37 -6.98
C GLU A 124 4.46 -2.00 -6.64
N ALA A 125 5.53 -2.02 -5.86
CA ALA A 125 6.24 -0.84 -5.39
C ALA A 125 7.76 -1.00 -5.53
N SER A 126 8.20 -1.65 -6.61
CA SER A 126 9.62 -1.74 -6.96
C SER A 126 10.17 -0.50 -7.66
N GLY A 127 9.30 0.37 -8.17
CA GLY A 127 9.69 1.47 -9.04
C GLY A 127 10.08 1.04 -10.46
N ASN A 128 10.02 -0.27 -10.77
CA ASN A 128 10.43 -0.84 -12.05
C ASN A 128 9.24 -1.05 -12.99
N LEU A 129 9.01 -0.10 -13.90
CA LEU A 129 7.91 -0.16 -14.85
C LEU A 129 8.05 -1.29 -15.88
N ASP A 130 9.27 -1.74 -16.21
CA ASP A 130 9.48 -2.90 -17.06
C ASP A 130 8.96 -4.17 -16.38
N GLN A 131 9.22 -4.33 -15.07
CA GLN A 131 8.68 -5.43 -14.27
C GLN A 131 7.15 -5.37 -14.21
N VAL A 132 6.58 -4.18 -13.98
CA VAL A 132 5.13 -3.95 -14.00
C VAL A 132 4.53 -4.38 -15.34
N GLY A 133 5.11 -3.91 -16.46
CA GLY A 133 4.67 -4.26 -17.81
C GLY A 133 4.75 -5.77 -18.10
N ALA A 134 5.82 -6.42 -17.61
CA ALA A 134 5.99 -7.87 -17.75
C ALA A 134 4.92 -8.68 -16.98
N ILE A 135 4.50 -8.21 -15.80
CA ILE A 135 3.42 -8.81 -15.03
C ILE A 135 2.07 -8.59 -15.75
N ILE A 136 1.76 -7.34 -16.11
CA ILE A 136 0.49 -6.99 -16.78
C ILE A 136 0.28 -7.79 -18.05
N LYS A 137 1.33 -7.94 -18.87
CA LYS A 137 1.26 -8.70 -20.13
C LYS A 137 0.86 -10.16 -19.95
N ARG A 138 1.18 -10.79 -18.81
CA ARG A 138 1.09 -12.25 -18.61
C ARG A 138 0.19 -12.66 -17.45
N LYS A 139 -0.35 -11.70 -16.68
CA LYS A 139 -1.20 -11.96 -15.52
C LYS A 139 -2.46 -12.76 -15.90
N PRO A 140 -3.00 -13.60 -15.01
CA PRO A 140 -4.36 -14.15 -15.17
C PRO A 140 -5.37 -13.01 -15.34
N SER A 141 -6.43 -13.26 -16.12
CA SER A 141 -7.38 -12.20 -16.53
C SER A 141 -8.05 -11.45 -15.38
N LYS A 142 -8.27 -12.12 -14.24
CA LYS A 142 -8.89 -11.53 -13.04
C LYS A 142 -7.89 -10.99 -12.03
N PHE A 143 -6.59 -11.21 -12.24
CA PHE A 143 -5.54 -10.74 -11.33
C PHE A 143 -5.28 -9.25 -11.53
N LEU A 144 -5.29 -8.47 -10.45
CA LEU A 144 -5.10 -7.02 -10.49
C LEU A 144 -3.64 -6.64 -10.22
N VAL A 145 -3.15 -5.61 -10.92
CA VAL A 145 -1.82 -5.03 -10.69
C VAL A 145 -1.99 -3.59 -10.23
N LEU A 146 -1.76 -3.35 -8.95
CA LEU A 146 -1.92 -2.06 -8.30
C LEU A 146 -0.55 -1.42 -8.08
N SER A 147 -0.44 -0.12 -8.33
CA SER A 147 0.77 0.62 -7.94
C SER A 147 0.87 0.76 -6.41
N GLY A 148 2.09 0.72 -5.89
CA GLY A 148 2.41 1.14 -4.53
C GLY A 148 3.17 2.46 -4.46
N ASP A 149 3.42 3.10 -5.63
CA ASP A 149 4.25 4.29 -5.79
C ASP A 149 3.43 5.45 -6.34
N ASP A 150 3.13 6.42 -5.50
CA ASP A 150 2.33 7.60 -5.85
C ASP A 150 2.91 8.39 -7.05
N PRO A 151 4.25 8.62 -7.16
CA PRO A 151 4.82 9.31 -8.32
C PRO A 151 4.62 8.58 -9.64
N LEU A 152 4.45 7.26 -9.62
CA LEU A 152 4.37 6.42 -10.82
C LEU A 152 2.95 6.10 -11.27
N ILE A 153 1.92 6.70 -10.66
CA ILE A 153 0.52 6.36 -10.98
C ILE A 153 0.19 6.54 -12.47
N ILE A 154 0.63 7.63 -13.10
CA ILE A 154 0.35 7.90 -14.52
C ILE A 154 0.96 6.83 -15.44
N PRO A 155 2.28 6.57 -15.43
CA PRO A 155 2.86 5.54 -16.28
C PRO A 155 2.38 4.13 -15.92
N HIS A 156 2.10 3.84 -14.65
CA HIS A 156 1.51 2.57 -14.23
C HIS A 156 0.14 2.32 -14.89
N MET A 157 -0.75 3.31 -14.84
CA MET A 157 -2.07 3.23 -15.47
C MET A 157 -1.97 3.16 -17.00
N ALA A 158 -1.00 3.86 -17.60
CA ALA A 158 -0.76 3.83 -19.05
C ALA A 158 -0.28 2.45 -19.54
N LEU A 159 0.40 1.67 -18.71
CA LEU A 159 0.76 0.27 -18.99
C LEU A 159 -0.42 -0.69 -18.87
N GLY A 160 -1.59 -0.25 -18.40
CA GLY A 160 -2.77 -1.09 -18.15
C GLY A 160 -2.87 -1.57 -16.69
N GLY A 161 -2.29 -0.84 -15.76
CA GLY A 161 -2.45 -1.11 -14.33
C GLY A 161 -3.89 -0.86 -13.86
N ASP A 162 -4.27 -1.54 -12.78
CA ASP A 162 -5.64 -1.61 -12.28
C ASP A 162 -5.94 -0.59 -11.14
N GLY A 163 -4.98 0.28 -10.80
CA GLY A 163 -5.14 1.30 -9.76
C GLY A 163 -3.93 1.45 -8.85
N ILE A 164 -4.16 1.97 -7.63
CA ILE A 164 -3.09 2.28 -6.69
C ILE A 164 -3.53 2.10 -5.23
N ILE A 165 -2.60 1.69 -4.38
CA ILE A 165 -2.69 1.78 -2.92
C ILE A 165 -1.72 2.90 -2.48
N SER A 166 -2.25 4.07 -2.24
CA SER A 166 -1.56 5.36 -2.15
C SER A 166 -1.23 5.77 -0.72
N VAL A 167 -0.19 6.59 -0.56
CA VAL A 167 0.15 7.29 0.69
C VAL A 167 -0.50 8.69 0.72
N ILE A 168 -0.37 9.48 -0.35
CA ILE A 168 -0.93 10.83 -0.41
C ILE A 168 -2.46 10.86 -0.24
N ALA A 169 -3.15 9.79 -0.62
CA ALA A 169 -4.60 9.68 -0.47
C ALA A 169 -5.10 9.71 1.00
N ASN A 170 -4.21 9.61 1.99
CA ASN A 170 -4.56 9.89 3.39
C ASN A 170 -4.82 11.38 3.66
N ALA A 171 -4.19 12.28 2.88
CA ALA A 171 -4.33 13.73 3.01
C ALA A 171 -5.24 14.32 1.93
N PHE A 172 -5.14 13.83 0.69
CA PHE A 172 -5.84 14.33 -0.49
C PHE A 172 -6.52 13.18 -1.26
N PRO A 173 -7.52 12.51 -0.66
CA PRO A 173 -8.17 11.34 -1.28
C PRO A 173 -8.97 11.69 -2.53
N ALA A 174 -9.62 12.84 -2.57
CA ALA A 174 -10.46 13.26 -3.70
C ALA A 174 -9.60 13.53 -4.95
N GLU A 175 -8.58 14.36 -4.79
CA GLU A 175 -7.66 14.76 -5.85
C GLU A 175 -6.91 13.54 -6.39
N PHE A 176 -6.39 12.70 -5.50
CA PHE A 176 -5.60 11.55 -5.92
C PHE A 176 -6.45 10.45 -6.57
N SER A 177 -7.67 10.21 -6.08
CA SER A 177 -8.59 9.26 -6.73
C SER A 177 -9.07 9.74 -8.11
N ALA A 178 -9.15 11.05 -8.32
CA ALA A 178 -9.51 11.62 -9.62
C ALA A 178 -8.48 11.26 -10.71
N ILE A 179 -7.18 11.16 -10.37
CA ILE A 179 -6.13 10.76 -11.30
C ILE A 179 -6.43 9.37 -11.88
N SER A 180 -6.67 8.38 -11.02
CA SER A 180 -7.00 7.01 -11.48
C SER A 180 -8.27 6.97 -12.32
N LYS A 181 -9.33 7.68 -11.90
CA LYS A 181 -10.59 7.76 -12.64
C LYS A 181 -10.41 8.34 -14.04
N LEU A 182 -9.64 9.42 -14.17
CA LEU A 182 -9.33 10.04 -15.46
C LEU A 182 -8.49 9.10 -16.34
N CYS A 183 -7.53 8.38 -15.77
CA CYS A 183 -6.76 7.39 -16.52
C CYS A 183 -7.65 6.27 -17.08
N PHE A 184 -8.61 5.75 -16.29
CA PHE A 184 -9.59 4.76 -16.78
C PHE A 184 -10.49 5.30 -17.89
N GLN A 185 -10.74 6.61 -17.92
CA GLN A 185 -11.49 7.28 -18.99
C GLN A 185 -10.63 7.61 -20.22
N GLY A 186 -9.31 7.36 -20.18
CA GLY A 186 -8.36 7.71 -21.24
C GLY A 186 -7.94 9.20 -21.22
N ASP A 187 -8.40 10.01 -20.26
CA ASP A 187 -8.08 11.43 -20.16
C ASP A 187 -6.76 11.66 -19.38
N TYR A 188 -5.68 11.17 -19.96
CA TYR A 188 -4.34 11.33 -19.39
C TYR A 188 -3.88 12.80 -19.32
N ASN A 189 -4.47 13.70 -20.13
CA ASN A 189 -4.11 15.12 -20.09
C ASN A 189 -4.57 15.76 -18.78
N LYS A 190 -5.82 15.56 -18.40
CA LYS A 190 -6.32 16.06 -17.11
C LYS A 190 -5.70 15.32 -15.92
N ALA A 191 -5.51 14.00 -16.04
CA ALA A 191 -4.83 13.22 -15.00
C ALA A 191 -3.43 13.80 -14.69
N ARG A 192 -2.64 14.14 -15.71
CA ARG A 192 -1.31 14.74 -15.54
C ARG A 192 -1.36 16.13 -14.90
N GLN A 193 -2.34 16.96 -15.22
CA GLN A 193 -2.48 18.28 -14.59
C GLN A 193 -2.64 18.16 -13.08
N ILE A 194 -3.52 17.26 -12.62
CA ILE A 194 -3.70 17.01 -11.19
C ILE A 194 -2.42 16.40 -10.59
N HIS A 195 -1.83 15.41 -11.25
CA HIS A 195 -0.62 14.75 -10.77
C HIS A 195 0.55 15.72 -10.60
N TYR A 196 0.80 16.58 -11.57
CA TYR A 196 1.88 17.58 -11.50
C TYR A 196 1.63 18.65 -10.44
N GLY A 197 0.36 18.96 -10.13
CA GLY A 197 0.02 19.80 -8.98
C GLY A 197 0.33 19.16 -7.63
N LEU A 198 0.47 17.83 -7.57
CA LEU A 198 0.72 17.08 -6.35
C LEU A 198 2.13 16.50 -6.23
N ILE A 199 2.91 16.44 -7.32
CA ILE A 199 4.14 15.65 -7.37
C ILE A 199 5.20 16.14 -6.38
N ASP A 200 5.38 17.44 -6.23
CA ASP A 200 6.34 18.01 -5.29
C ASP A 200 5.93 17.70 -3.84
N PHE A 201 4.65 17.75 -3.54
CA PHE A 201 4.12 17.35 -2.24
C PHE A 201 4.35 15.87 -1.98
N ILE A 202 4.13 15.01 -2.97
CA ILE A 202 4.40 13.57 -2.85
C ILE A 202 5.86 13.33 -2.47
N TYR A 203 6.82 14.01 -3.11
CA TYR A 203 8.25 13.85 -2.75
C TYR A 203 8.53 14.33 -1.33
N LEU A 204 7.91 15.41 -0.86
CA LEU A 204 8.06 15.85 0.52
C LEU A 204 7.55 14.82 1.53
N LEU A 205 6.49 14.07 1.22
CA LEU A 205 5.97 13.02 2.11
C LEU A 205 6.98 11.91 2.40
N PHE A 206 7.94 11.69 1.50
CA PHE A 206 8.96 10.64 1.63
C PHE A 206 10.36 11.15 1.97
N ALA A 207 10.57 12.47 2.02
CA ALA A 207 11.90 13.08 2.17
C ALA A 207 12.62 12.64 3.45
N GLU A 208 11.91 12.46 4.55
CA GLU A 208 12.46 11.94 5.83
C GLU A 208 11.80 10.60 6.21
N GLY A 209 11.26 9.89 5.23
CA GLY A 209 10.65 8.59 5.39
C GLY A 209 9.12 8.62 5.57
N ASN A 210 8.50 7.48 5.31
CA ASN A 210 7.06 7.24 5.48
C ASN A 210 6.87 6.24 6.64
N PRO A 211 5.99 6.56 7.64
CA PRO A 211 4.87 7.50 7.61
C PRO A 211 5.13 8.92 8.14
N GLY A 212 6.34 9.30 8.56
CA GLY A 212 6.59 10.60 9.20
C GLY A 212 6.04 11.79 8.41
N GLY A 213 6.34 11.87 7.11
CA GLY A 213 5.88 12.97 6.25
C GLY A 213 4.36 13.05 6.10
N ILE A 214 3.70 11.93 5.83
CA ILE A 214 2.22 11.93 5.68
C ILE A 214 1.52 12.20 7.02
N LYS A 215 2.07 11.75 8.13
CA LYS A 215 1.51 12.02 9.45
C LYS A 215 1.59 13.51 9.80
N ALA A 216 2.74 14.14 9.54
CA ALA A 216 2.88 15.59 9.66
C ALA A 216 1.90 16.35 8.77
N ALA A 217 1.72 15.93 7.51
CA ALA A 217 0.75 16.52 6.60
C ALA A 217 -0.69 16.39 7.10
N CYS A 218 -1.08 15.22 7.60
CA CYS A 218 -2.41 15.01 8.19
C CYS A 218 -2.61 15.85 9.46
N HIS A 219 -1.58 16.05 10.27
CA HIS A 219 -1.63 16.95 11.42
C HIS A 219 -1.84 18.41 11.01
N ILE A 220 -1.09 18.91 10.02
CA ILE A 220 -1.28 20.26 9.45
C ILE A 220 -2.70 20.46 8.93
N LEU A 221 -3.32 19.40 8.40
CA LEU A 221 -4.70 19.39 7.94
C LEU A 221 -5.74 19.29 9.08
N GLY A 222 -5.31 19.10 10.33
CA GLY A 222 -6.20 18.94 11.49
C GLY A 222 -6.88 17.58 11.58
N LEU A 223 -6.32 16.55 10.93
CA LEU A 223 -6.93 15.21 10.87
C LEU A 223 -6.48 14.30 12.02
N MET A 224 -5.28 14.51 12.57
CA MET A 224 -4.70 13.69 13.65
C MET A 224 -3.54 14.39 14.35
N GLU A 225 -3.09 13.82 15.47
CA GLU A 225 -1.87 14.25 16.14
C GLU A 225 -0.61 13.76 15.41
N ASN A 226 0.49 14.55 15.47
CA ASN A 226 1.77 14.21 14.85
C ASN A 226 2.66 13.41 15.83
N GLU A 227 2.12 12.29 16.30
CA GLU A 227 2.83 11.38 17.21
C GLU A 227 3.23 10.10 16.51
N LEU A 228 4.45 9.64 16.75
CA LEU A 228 5.02 8.41 16.20
C LEU A 228 5.59 7.56 17.33
N ARG A 229 5.51 6.24 17.20
CA ARG A 229 6.18 5.32 18.13
C ARG A 229 7.59 5.02 17.67
N LEU A 230 8.53 4.96 18.60
CA LEU A 230 9.89 4.50 18.30
C LEU A 230 9.86 3.14 17.57
N PRO A 231 10.76 2.93 16.61
CA PRO A 231 11.94 3.75 16.25
C PRO A 231 11.67 4.98 15.38
N LEU A 232 10.43 5.22 14.99
CA LEU A 232 10.06 6.40 14.19
C LEU A 232 9.93 7.63 15.09
N VAL A 233 10.30 8.79 14.53
CA VAL A 233 10.20 10.10 15.18
C VAL A 233 9.50 11.09 14.23
N PRO A 234 8.90 12.17 14.75
CA PRO A 234 8.38 13.24 13.91
C PRO A 234 9.46 13.80 12.98
N VAL A 235 9.03 14.23 11.78
CA VAL A 235 9.92 14.85 10.81
C VAL A 235 10.44 16.20 11.30
N SER A 236 11.54 16.70 10.69
CA SER A 236 12.16 17.96 11.05
C SER A 236 11.21 19.16 10.89
N SER A 237 11.44 20.21 11.68
CA SER A 237 10.69 21.48 11.57
C SER A 237 10.82 22.12 10.19
N ASP A 238 11.93 21.90 9.50
CA ASP A 238 12.13 22.40 8.13
C ASP A 238 11.26 21.67 7.12
N LEU A 239 11.08 20.35 7.27
CA LEU A 239 10.16 19.61 6.41
C LEU A 239 8.71 19.99 6.72
N VAL A 240 8.33 20.20 7.99
CA VAL A 240 6.99 20.68 8.38
C VAL A 240 6.66 21.99 7.66
N LYS A 241 7.54 22.99 7.67
CA LYS A 241 7.35 24.28 6.97
C LYS A 241 7.17 24.09 5.46
N LYS A 242 7.93 23.18 4.84
CA LYS A 242 7.79 22.87 3.42
C LYS A 242 6.43 22.22 3.11
N LEU A 243 5.97 21.30 3.97
CA LEU A 243 4.66 20.68 3.85
C LEU A 243 3.53 21.70 4.00
N GLU A 244 3.58 22.60 4.98
CA GLU A 244 2.60 23.69 5.18
C GLU A 244 2.47 24.56 3.94
N LYS A 245 3.62 25.00 3.39
CA LYS A 245 3.65 25.81 2.16
C LYS A 245 3.05 25.07 0.98
N SER A 246 3.37 23.80 0.81
CA SER A 246 2.87 22.98 -0.30
C SER A 246 1.36 22.72 -0.17
N ILE A 247 0.85 22.44 1.03
CA ILE A 247 -0.59 22.25 1.29
C ILE A 247 -1.38 23.51 0.98
N THR A 248 -0.86 24.69 1.34
CA THR A 248 -1.49 25.98 1.00
C THR A 248 -1.61 26.15 -0.50
N GLY A 249 -0.58 25.79 -1.25
CA GLY A 249 -0.60 25.86 -2.72
C GLY A 249 -1.53 24.88 -3.41
N ILE A 250 -1.78 23.70 -2.81
CA ILE A 250 -2.73 22.70 -3.34
C ILE A 250 -4.19 23.14 -3.11
N LYS A 251 -4.46 23.84 -2.00
CA LYS A 251 -5.83 24.29 -1.64
C LYS A 251 -6.22 25.62 -2.29
N ALA A 252 -5.27 26.34 -2.86
CA ALA A 252 -5.49 27.64 -3.56
C ALA A 252 -5.99 27.43 -4.98
#